data_f4d448fc5d7b2e831047026eb9c332f0
#
_entry.id   f4d448fc5d7b2e831047026eb9c332f0
#
_cell.length_a   1.000
_cell.length_b   1.000
_cell.length_c   1.000
_cell.angle_alpha   90.00
_cell.angle_beta   90.00
_cell.angle_gamma   90.00
#
_symmetry.space_group_name_H-M   'P 1'
#
loop_
_entity.id
_entity.type
_entity.pdbx_description
1 polymer ?
#
loop_
_entity_poly.entity_id
_entity_poly.type
_entity_poly.pdbx_seq_one_letter_code
_entity_poly.pdbx_strand_id
1 'polypeptide(L)'
;MPYDEVRRKARNTGRRRRRWRKKVRGNVAVAMIDILGFSDLSRRESPQRIFEEVFEPLVQVRRNAATVAAALSGRREEVFTLAFSDTILVYRPERSDFRTHGRLPPQLCIKLVGATVADIIQKGLRRERPILFRGAIAWGECLINPVEPRCFIGAPIVEAYRLEREQEWGGAVLAPSAAVAFGEPEDLTFVPYEVPLKNGRSMANAMAVNWLHYMGAQDARFDRLPQPSADLSQEERTAVLRKQQNMRAFYDQFKDLP
;
A
#
# COMPACT_ATOMS: atom_id res chain seq x y z
N MET A 1 -16.43 15.45 45.67
CA MET A 1 -15.99 15.99 44.38
C MET A 1 -16.73 17.28 44.10
N PRO A 2 -16.07 18.40 43.78
CA PRO A 2 -16.72 19.68 43.51
C PRO A 2 -17.57 19.58 42.24
N TYR A 3 -18.78 20.10 42.30
CA TYR A 3 -19.82 20.10 41.26
C TYR A 3 -19.35 20.73 39.94
N ASP A 4 -18.36 21.62 39.95
CA ASP A 4 -17.77 22.27 38.82
C ASP A 4 -16.89 21.36 37.95
N GLU A 5 -16.28 20.34 38.52
CA GLU A 5 -15.43 19.39 37.78
C GLU A 5 -16.26 18.43 36.91
N VAL A 6 -17.45 18.05 37.40
CA VAL A 6 -18.44 17.23 36.66
C VAL A 6 -18.99 18.03 35.47
N ARG A 7 -19.31 19.33 35.66
CA ARG A 7 -19.76 20.22 34.56
C ARG A 7 -18.67 20.47 33.52
N ARG A 8 -17.38 20.60 33.90
CA ARG A 8 -16.26 20.71 32.98
C ARG A 8 -16.06 19.45 32.14
N LYS A 9 -16.15 18.27 32.76
CA LYS A 9 -16.08 16.97 32.06
C LYS A 9 -17.25 16.80 31.08
N ALA A 10 -18.48 17.17 31.48
CA ALA A 10 -19.65 17.10 30.60
C ALA A 10 -19.59 18.08 29.41
N ARG A 11 -19.08 19.30 29.62
CA ARG A 11 -18.86 20.28 28.53
C ARG A 11 -17.75 19.82 27.54
N ASN A 12 -16.71 19.16 28.05
CA ASN A 12 -15.64 18.61 27.20
C ASN A 12 -16.11 17.37 26.38
N THR A 13 -16.97 16.54 26.93
CA THR A 13 -17.58 15.41 26.20
C THR A 13 -18.56 15.90 25.14
N GLY A 14 -19.33 16.96 25.40
CA GLY A 14 -20.22 17.59 24.43
C GLY A 14 -19.45 18.23 23.25
N ARG A 15 -18.31 18.88 23.51
CA ARG A 15 -17.42 19.40 22.46
C ARG A 15 -16.75 18.30 21.63
N ARG A 16 -16.33 17.19 22.25
CA ARG A 16 -15.83 16.00 21.56
C ARG A 16 -16.92 15.39 20.69
N ARG A 17 -18.15 15.17 21.19
CA ARG A 17 -19.28 14.63 20.41
C ARG A 17 -19.67 15.52 19.22
N ARG A 18 -19.57 16.85 19.30
CA ARG A 18 -19.80 17.75 18.16
C ARG A 18 -18.67 17.65 17.10
N ARG A 19 -17.43 17.37 17.49
CA ARG A 19 -16.32 17.17 16.57
C ARG A 19 -16.47 15.90 15.73
N TRP A 20 -17.07 14.83 16.27
CA TRP A 20 -17.36 13.57 15.56
C TRP A 20 -18.45 13.72 14.48
N ARG A 21 -19.22 14.79 14.45
CA ARG A 21 -20.36 14.97 13.54
C ARG A 21 -19.96 15.53 12.17
N LYS A 22 -18.78 16.06 11.98
CA LYS A 22 -18.31 16.56 10.68
C LYS A 22 -17.50 15.47 9.96
N LYS A 23 -18.21 14.52 9.37
CA LYS A 23 -17.62 13.65 8.35
C LYS A 23 -17.24 14.50 7.15
N VAL A 24 -16.07 14.26 6.56
CA VAL A 24 -15.60 14.98 5.38
C VAL A 24 -15.58 13.99 4.21
N ARG A 25 -16.25 14.39 3.12
CA ARG A 25 -16.10 13.72 1.84
C ARG A 25 -14.85 14.25 1.16
N GLY A 26 -14.07 13.38 0.59
CA GLY A 26 -12.89 13.74 -0.17
C GLY A 26 -12.33 12.56 -0.93
N ASN A 27 -11.60 12.84 -2.00
CA ASN A 27 -10.95 11.80 -2.74
C ASN A 27 -9.69 11.33 -2.02
N VAL A 28 -9.38 10.06 -2.17
CA VAL A 28 -8.26 9.35 -1.55
C VAL A 28 -7.59 8.45 -2.58
N ALA A 29 -6.27 8.52 -2.67
CA ALA A 29 -5.49 7.42 -3.21
C ALA A 29 -5.31 6.38 -2.10
N VAL A 30 -5.68 5.13 -2.36
CA VAL A 30 -5.56 4.05 -1.39
C VAL A 30 -4.96 2.81 -2.04
N ALA A 31 -3.96 2.23 -1.39
CA ALA A 31 -3.43 0.92 -1.73
C ALA A 31 -3.82 -0.10 -0.66
N MET A 32 -4.27 -1.26 -1.13
CA MET A 32 -4.36 -2.49 -0.33
C MET A 32 -3.18 -3.36 -0.71
N ILE A 33 -2.43 -3.81 0.27
CA ILE A 33 -1.23 -4.64 0.09
C ILE A 33 -1.37 -5.87 0.98
N ASP A 34 -1.09 -7.03 0.43
CA ASP A 34 -1.13 -8.34 1.09
C ASP A 34 0.27 -8.95 1.16
N ILE A 35 0.59 -9.62 2.26
CA ILE A 35 1.84 -10.35 2.44
C ILE A 35 1.66 -11.76 1.89
N LEU A 36 2.30 -12.06 0.77
CA LEU A 36 2.21 -13.38 0.15
C LEU A 36 2.85 -14.45 1.04
N GLY A 37 2.07 -15.49 1.35
CA GLY A 37 2.53 -16.58 2.20
C GLY A 37 2.51 -16.29 3.70
N PHE A 38 1.78 -15.27 4.15
CA PHE A 38 1.69 -14.89 5.57
C PHE A 38 1.22 -16.03 6.46
N SER A 39 0.27 -16.85 6.03
CA SER A 39 -0.18 -18.01 6.79
C SER A 39 0.93 -19.02 7.06
N ASP A 40 1.86 -19.20 6.13
CA ASP A 40 3.04 -20.05 6.31
C ASP A 40 4.08 -19.35 7.20
N LEU A 41 4.33 -18.07 6.99
CA LEU A 41 5.20 -17.26 7.83
C LEU A 41 4.74 -17.28 9.30
N SER A 42 3.45 -17.10 9.56
CA SER A 42 2.88 -17.08 10.90
C SER A 42 2.89 -18.44 11.63
N ARG A 43 3.03 -19.54 10.90
CA ARG A 43 3.24 -20.87 11.48
C ARG A 43 4.69 -21.13 11.87
N ARG A 44 5.64 -20.54 11.15
CA ARG A 44 7.09 -20.80 11.32
C ARG A 44 7.78 -19.82 12.25
N GLU A 45 7.27 -18.60 12.32
CA GLU A 45 7.91 -17.51 13.05
C GLU A 45 7.02 -17.04 14.21
N SER A 46 7.65 -16.54 15.29
CA SER A 46 6.90 -15.97 16.40
C SER A 46 6.25 -14.64 15.99
N PRO A 47 5.10 -14.27 16.61
CA PRO A 47 4.47 -12.97 16.37
C PRO A 47 5.41 -11.78 16.58
N GLN A 48 6.30 -11.88 17.58
CA GLN A 48 7.29 -10.84 17.86
C GLN A 48 8.28 -10.69 16.69
N ARG A 49 8.79 -11.79 16.17
CA ARG A 49 9.72 -11.78 15.03
C ARG A 49 9.06 -11.24 13.77
N ILE A 50 7.81 -11.64 13.50
CA ILE A 50 7.04 -11.08 12.39
C ILE A 50 6.87 -9.58 12.55
N PHE A 51 6.57 -9.11 13.76
CA PHE A 51 6.44 -7.68 14.04
C PHE A 51 7.75 -6.93 13.76
N GLU A 52 8.85 -7.37 14.35
CA GLU A 52 10.17 -6.74 14.20
C GLU A 52 10.65 -6.78 12.74
N GLU A 53 10.42 -7.89 12.06
CA GLU A 53 10.92 -8.08 10.72
C GLU A 53 10.01 -7.50 9.63
N VAL A 54 8.69 -7.51 9.77
CA VAL A 54 7.75 -7.08 8.73
C VAL A 54 7.20 -5.69 9.03
N PHE A 55 6.72 -5.46 10.24
CA PHE A 55 5.96 -4.25 10.57
C PHE A 55 6.81 -3.08 11.06
N GLU A 56 7.88 -3.34 11.80
CA GLU A 56 8.77 -2.27 12.25
C GLU A 56 9.43 -1.51 11.09
N PRO A 57 9.89 -2.16 10.01
CA PRO A 57 10.37 -1.48 8.81
C PRO A 57 9.33 -0.58 8.13
N LEU A 58 8.02 -0.89 8.28
CA LEU A 58 6.95 -0.03 7.75
C LEU A 58 6.90 1.34 8.43
N VAL A 59 7.35 1.44 9.68
CA VAL A 59 7.51 2.73 10.36
C VAL A 59 8.56 3.58 9.64
N GLN A 60 9.64 2.96 9.16
CA GLN A 60 10.67 3.65 8.38
C GLN A 60 10.16 4.02 6.98
N VAL A 61 9.36 3.16 6.34
CA VAL A 61 8.67 3.49 5.06
C VAL A 61 7.87 4.77 5.20
N ARG A 62 7.10 4.92 6.28
CA ARG A 62 6.32 6.13 6.55
C ARG A 62 7.20 7.38 6.65
N ARG A 63 8.37 7.28 7.28
CA ARG A 63 9.33 8.40 7.37
C ARG A 63 9.92 8.75 6.00
N ASN A 64 10.26 7.73 5.21
CA ASN A 64 10.78 7.92 3.85
C ASN A 64 9.72 8.55 2.94
N ALA A 65 8.46 8.08 3.02
CA ALA A 65 7.36 8.66 2.26
C ALA A 65 7.19 10.16 2.52
N ALA A 66 7.35 10.61 3.76
CA ALA A 66 7.32 12.04 4.09
C ALA A 66 8.48 12.82 3.46
N THR A 67 9.66 12.21 3.31
CA THR A 67 10.83 12.81 2.64
C THR A 67 10.63 12.88 1.13
N VAL A 68 10.15 11.78 0.52
CA VAL A 68 9.81 11.75 -0.91
C VAL A 68 8.71 12.77 -1.23
N ALA A 69 7.69 12.86 -0.38
CA ALA A 69 6.63 13.84 -0.53
C ALA A 69 7.16 15.28 -0.47
N ALA A 70 8.09 15.57 0.44
CA ALA A 70 8.71 16.89 0.52
C ALA A 70 9.53 17.23 -0.73
N ALA A 71 10.22 16.24 -1.31
CA ALA A 71 10.98 16.42 -2.54
C ALA A 71 10.08 16.67 -3.77
N LEU A 72 8.94 15.95 -3.86
CA LEU A 72 8.02 16.05 -5.00
C LEU A 72 7.09 17.26 -4.94
N SER A 73 6.68 17.70 -3.76
CA SER A 73 5.67 18.77 -3.58
C SER A 73 6.23 20.06 -2.98
N GLY A 74 7.50 20.08 -2.56
CA GLY A 74 8.08 21.17 -1.79
C GLY A 74 7.51 21.31 -0.37
N ARG A 75 6.68 20.37 0.07
CA ARG A 75 6.00 20.37 1.37
C ARG A 75 6.09 19.00 2.01
N ARG A 76 6.06 18.97 3.35
CA ARG A 76 5.88 17.71 4.10
C ARG A 76 4.45 17.23 3.93
N GLU A 77 4.25 16.33 2.97
CA GLU A 77 2.96 15.68 2.76
C GLU A 77 2.93 14.32 3.49
N GLU A 78 1.84 14.05 4.17
CA GLU A 78 1.75 12.84 4.99
C GLU A 78 1.03 11.72 4.23
N VAL A 79 1.72 10.59 4.04
CA VAL A 79 1.12 9.32 3.61
C VAL A 79 0.86 8.49 4.86
N PHE A 80 -0.35 7.98 4.97
CA PHE A 80 -0.78 7.19 6.12
C PHE A 80 -0.64 5.70 5.82
N THR A 81 -0.22 4.96 6.84
CA THR A 81 -0.15 3.50 6.78
C THR A 81 -0.90 2.89 7.96
N LEU A 82 -1.63 1.82 7.71
CA LEU A 82 -2.28 1.00 8.72
C LEU A 82 -2.02 -0.46 8.38
N ALA A 83 -1.49 -1.22 9.33
CA ALA A 83 -1.27 -2.65 9.16
C ALA A 83 -2.21 -3.43 10.09
N PHE A 84 -2.81 -4.47 9.54
CA PHE A 84 -3.66 -5.40 10.27
C PHE A 84 -3.49 -6.81 9.71
N SER A 85 -2.97 -7.74 10.52
CA SER A 85 -2.61 -9.09 10.07
C SER A 85 -1.64 -9.04 8.88
N ASP A 86 -1.97 -9.66 7.77
CA ASP A 86 -1.22 -9.68 6.51
C ASP A 86 -1.52 -8.48 5.59
N THR A 87 -2.50 -7.68 5.94
CA THR A 87 -2.95 -6.55 5.14
C THR A 87 -2.30 -5.24 5.58
N ILE A 88 -1.74 -4.51 4.64
CA ILE A 88 -1.20 -3.17 4.82
C ILE A 88 -2.03 -2.22 3.96
N LEU A 89 -2.62 -1.22 4.61
CA LEU A 89 -3.32 -0.14 3.95
C LEU A 89 -2.40 1.08 3.87
N VAL A 90 -2.16 1.60 2.68
CA VAL A 90 -1.43 2.84 2.44
C VAL A 90 -2.40 3.83 1.79
N TYR A 91 -2.51 5.03 2.32
CA TYR A 91 -3.45 5.98 1.74
C TYR A 91 -3.01 7.43 1.86
N ARG A 92 -3.46 8.24 0.90
CA ARG A 92 -3.24 9.69 0.83
C ARG A 92 -4.53 10.39 0.41
N PRO A 93 -5.19 11.13 1.33
CA PRO A 93 -6.30 12.01 0.95
C PRO A 93 -5.80 13.18 0.07
N GLU A 94 -6.65 13.68 -0.83
CA GLU A 94 -6.36 14.88 -1.62
C GLU A 94 -6.09 16.12 -0.75
N ARG A 95 -6.55 16.12 0.50
CA ARG A 95 -6.32 17.17 1.50
C ARG A 95 -5.66 16.57 2.73
N SER A 96 -4.49 17.07 3.08
CA SER A 96 -3.76 16.65 4.31
C SER A 96 -4.37 17.24 5.57
N ASP A 97 -4.79 18.50 5.47
CA ASP A 97 -5.54 19.19 6.51
C ASP A 97 -6.87 19.69 5.92
N PHE A 98 -7.97 19.17 6.47
CA PHE A 98 -9.32 19.54 6.05
C PHE A 98 -9.66 21.01 6.29
N ARG A 99 -8.72 21.82 6.80
CA ARG A 99 -8.98 23.19 7.22
C ARG A 99 -8.23 24.28 6.45
N THR A 100 -7.00 24.02 5.97
CA THR A 100 -6.10 25.13 5.62
C THR A 100 -5.29 24.96 4.35
N HIS A 101 -5.11 23.78 3.80
CA HIS A 101 -4.25 23.55 2.65
C HIS A 101 -5.06 23.21 1.38
N GLY A 102 -4.57 23.64 0.23
CA GLY A 102 -5.15 23.33 -1.06
C GLY A 102 -5.26 21.81 -1.32
N ARG A 103 -6.09 21.44 -2.29
CA ARG A 103 -6.16 20.08 -2.78
C ARG A 103 -4.87 19.71 -3.51
N LEU A 104 -4.36 18.50 -3.26
CA LEU A 104 -3.33 17.92 -4.11
C LEU A 104 -3.97 17.36 -5.38
N PRO A 105 -3.28 17.44 -6.53
CA PRO A 105 -3.71 16.76 -7.74
C PRO A 105 -3.83 15.23 -7.51
N PRO A 106 -4.80 14.57 -8.13
CA PRO A 106 -4.94 13.11 -8.06
C PRO A 106 -3.64 12.37 -8.39
N GLN A 107 -2.96 12.83 -9.45
CA GLN A 107 -1.68 12.27 -9.92
C GLN A 107 -0.63 12.25 -8.81
N LEU A 108 -0.48 13.35 -8.07
CA LEU A 108 0.49 13.44 -6.98
C LEU A 108 0.10 12.53 -5.81
N CYS A 109 -1.18 12.45 -5.45
CA CYS A 109 -1.65 11.53 -4.40
C CYS A 109 -1.36 10.07 -4.76
N ILE A 110 -1.67 9.67 -6.00
CA ILE A 110 -1.45 8.32 -6.50
C ILE A 110 0.05 8.01 -6.57
N LYS A 111 0.88 8.96 -7.04
CA LYS A 111 2.33 8.84 -7.10
C LYS A 111 2.96 8.66 -5.71
N LEU A 112 2.53 9.42 -4.72
CA LEU A 112 3.01 9.29 -3.35
C LEU A 112 2.66 7.92 -2.73
N VAL A 113 1.46 7.43 -2.99
CA VAL A 113 1.06 6.08 -2.58
C VAL A 113 1.89 5.03 -3.34
N GLY A 114 2.07 5.18 -4.67
CA GLY A 114 2.88 4.29 -5.49
C GLY A 114 4.34 4.20 -5.02
N ALA A 115 4.98 5.33 -4.74
CA ALA A 115 6.35 5.38 -4.22
C ALA A 115 6.46 4.69 -2.83
N THR A 116 5.44 4.88 -1.98
CA THR A 116 5.39 4.20 -0.68
C THR A 116 5.24 2.68 -0.84
N VAL A 117 4.39 2.24 -1.77
CA VAL A 117 4.22 0.82 -2.11
C VAL A 117 5.51 0.24 -2.68
N ALA A 118 6.20 0.96 -3.55
CA ALA A 118 7.50 0.57 -4.09
C ALA A 118 8.54 0.34 -2.97
N ASP A 119 8.63 1.26 -1.99
CA ASP A 119 9.55 1.13 -0.85
C ASP A 119 9.20 -0.09 0.04
N ILE A 120 7.91 -0.41 0.21
CA ILE A 120 7.47 -1.63 0.91
C ILE A 120 7.95 -2.89 0.18
N ILE A 121 7.69 -2.97 -1.13
CA ILE A 121 8.09 -4.12 -1.96
C ILE A 121 9.61 -4.30 -1.93
N GLN A 122 10.36 -3.23 -2.13
CA GLN A 122 11.82 -3.26 -2.09
C GLN A 122 12.37 -3.75 -0.77
N LYS A 123 11.87 -3.23 0.36
CA LYS A 123 12.28 -3.65 1.69
C LYS A 123 11.98 -5.13 1.93
N GLY A 124 10.87 -5.64 1.41
CA GLY A 124 10.58 -7.06 1.45
C GLY A 124 11.62 -7.89 0.69
N LEU A 125 12.00 -7.45 -0.51
CA LEU A 125 12.93 -8.19 -1.37
C LEU A 125 14.40 -8.15 -0.91
N ARG A 126 14.80 -7.06 -0.21
CA ARG A 126 16.17 -6.90 0.32
C ARG A 126 16.47 -7.71 1.56
N ARG A 127 15.48 -8.35 2.16
CA ARG A 127 15.65 -9.10 3.39
C ARG A 127 16.52 -10.33 3.17
N GLU A 128 17.12 -10.83 4.24
CA GLU A 128 17.83 -12.11 4.21
C GLU A 128 16.92 -13.25 3.78
N ARG A 129 15.66 -13.22 4.26
CA ARG A 129 14.55 -14.05 3.78
C ARG A 129 13.52 -13.14 3.11
N PRO A 130 13.52 -13.04 1.78
CA PRO A 130 12.65 -12.13 1.09
C PRO A 130 11.17 -12.41 1.35
N ILE A 131 10.41 -11.34 1.50
CA ILE A 131 8.96 -11.36 1.63
C ILE A 131 8.37 -10.69 0.40
N LEU A 132 7.43 -11.37 -0.22
CA LEU A 132 6.71 -10.85 -1.37
C LEU A 132 5.43 -10.13 -0.94
N PHE A 133 5.18 -9.01 -1.57
CA PHE A 133 3.95 -8.25 -1.38
C PHE A 133 3.17 -8.20 -2.69
N ARG A 134 1.86 -8.18 -2.56
CA ARG A 134 0.93 -8.00 -3.68
C ARG A 134 -0.02 -6.87 -3.33
N GLY A 135 -0.36 -6.00 -4.30
CA GLY A 135 -1.22 -4.88 -4.00
C GLY A 135 -1.94 -4.29 -5.19
N ALA A 136 -2.90 -3.42 -4.89
CA ALA A 136 -3.56 -2.58 -5.88
C ALA A 136 -3.80 -1.19 -5.31
N ILE A 137 -3.74 -0.17 -6.17
CA ILE A 137 -3.94 1.23 -5.83
C ILE A 137 -5.21 1.71 -6.54
N ALA A 138 -6.15 2.27 -5.79
CA ALA A 138 -7.38 2.85 -6.32
C ALA A 138 -7.52 4.33 -5.91
N TRP A 139 -8.37 5.04 -6.63
CA TRP A 139 -8.66 6.45 -6.40
C TRP A 139 -10.16 6.71 -6.37
N GLY A 140 -10.61 7.58 -5.47
CA GLY A 140 -11.99 8.06 -5.49
C GLY A 140 -12.48 8.57 -4.15
N GLU A 141 -13.79 8.87 -4.12
CA GLU A 141 -14.43 9.46 -2.95
C GLU A 141 -14.48 8.48 -1.77
N CYS A 142 -14.03 8.99 -0.64
CA CYS A 142 -14.17 8.33 0.66
C CYS A 142 -14.83 9.28 1.66
N LEU A 143 -15.51 8.67 2.62
CA LEU A 143 -15.98 9.36 3.82
C LEU A 143 -14.92 9.19 4.90
N ILE A 144 -14.33 10.29 5.34
CA ILE A 144 -13.20 10.29 6.26
C ILE A 144 -13.64 10.92 7.59
N ASN A 145 -13.23 10.31 8.69
CA ASN A 145 -13.34 10.95 10.00
C ASN A 145 -12.15 11.90 10.23
N PRO A 146 -12.34 13.23 10.27
CA PRO A 146 -11.24 14.18 10.38
C PRO A 146 -10.56 14.17 11.77
N VAL A 147 -11.17 13.53 12.76
CA VAL A 147 -10.60 13.39 14.11
C VAL A 147 -9.80 12.11 14.24
N GLU A 148 -10.23 11.07 13.55
CA GLU A 148 -9.56 9.77 13.47
C GLU A 148 -9.42 9.39 11.99
N PRO A 149 -8.38 9.87 11.30
CA PRO A 149 -8.21 9.66 9.86
C PRO A 149 -8.02 8.20 9.46
N ARG A 150 -7.83 7.30 10.44
CA ARG A 150 -7.82 5.84 10.23
C ARG A 150 -9.21 5.25 10.02
N CYS A 151 -10.27 6.01 10.31
CA CYS A 151 -11.65 5.60 10.06
C CYS A 151 -12.15 6.24 8.79
N PHE A 152 -12.07 5.52 7.69
CA PHE A 152 -12.62 5.93 6.40
C PHE A 152 -13.26 4.76 5.66
N ILE A 153 -14.21 5.07 4.78
CA ILE A 153 -14.95 4.10 3.98
C ILE A 153 -15.21 4.68 2.60
N GLY A 154 -15.09 3.87 1.56
CA GLY A 154 -15.35 4.28 0.19
C GLY A 154 -15.14 3.18 -0.83
N ALA A 155 -15.67 3.38 -2.03
CA ALA A 155 -15.54 2.45 -3.15
C ALA A 155 -14.07 2.12 -3.50
N PRO A 156 -13.11 3.06 -3.45
CA PRO A 156 -11.71 2.76 -3.77
C PRO A 156 -11.10 1.67 -2.91
N ILE A 157 -11.50 1.57 -1.64
CA ILE A 157 -10.99 0.52 -0.74
C ILE A 157 -11.44 -0.86 -1.25
N VAL A 158 -12.70 -0.96 -1.64
CA VAL A 158 -13.29 -2.21 -2.15
C VAL A 158 -12.67 -2.58 -3.51
N GLU A 159 -12.45 -1.59 -4.37
CA GLU A 159 -11.82 -1.79 -5.68
C GLU A 159 -10.38 -2.29 -5.53
N ALA A 160 -9.56 -1.61 -4.70
CA ALA A 160 -8.19 -2.01 -4.42
C ALA A 160 -8.12 -3.43 -3.82
N TYR A 161 -8.98 -3.74 -2.85
CA TYR A 161 -9.06 -5.07 -2.24
C TYR A 161 -9.40 -6.17 -3.25
N ARG A 162 -10.40 -5.93 -4.12
CA ARG A 162 -10.80 -6.92 -5.14
C ARG A 162 -9.68 -7.18 -6.12
N LEU A 163 -9.09 -6.11 -6.65
CA LEU A 163 -8.01 -6.25 -7.65
C LEU A 163 -6.75 -6.87 -7.04
N GLU A 164 -6.39 -6.52 -5.80
CA GLU A 164 -5.28 -7.16 -5.09
C GLU A 164 -5.48 -8.69 -5.08
N ARG A 165 -6.66 -9.18 -4.70
CA ARG A 165 -6.95 -10.62 -4.58
C ARG A 165 -6.99 -11.38 -5.91
N GLU A 166 -7.25 -10.70 -7.01
CA GLU A 166 -7.29 -11.31 -8.36
C GLU A 166 -5.89 -11.55 -8.94
N GLN A 167 -4.89 -10.82 -8.53
CA GLN A 167 -3.54 -10.89 -9.08
C GLN A 167 -2.82 -12.19 -8.69
N GLU A 168 -1.95 -12.66 -9.58
CA GLU A 168 -1.13 -13.87 -9.39
C GLU A 168 0.37 -13.57 -9.56
N TRP A 169 0.85 -12.52 -8.93
CA TRP A 169 2.26 -12.12 -8.90
C TRP A 169 2.62 -11.38 -7.60
N GLY A 170 3.91 -11.11 -7.39
CA GLY A 170 4.38 -10.16 -6.38
C GLY A 170 4.61 -8.81 -7.03
N GLY A 171 3.87 -7.81 -6.61
CA GLY A 171 3.91 -6.47 -7.17
C GLY A 171 2.63 -5.71 -6.90
N ALA A 172 2.49 -4.50 -7.46
CA ALA A 172 1.28 -3.70 -7.29
C ALA A 172 0.90 -2.99 -8.58
N VAL A 173 -0.40 -2.71 -8.75
CA VAL A 173 -0.95 -2.16 -9.98
C VAL A 173 -1.98 -1.07 -9.67
N LEU A 174 -2.13 -0.10 -10.57
CA LEU A 174 -3.25 0.84 -10.52
C LEU A 174 -4.55 0.14 -10.92
N ALA A 175 -5.55 0.27 -10.07
CA ALA A 175 -6.93 -0.07 -10.42
C ALA A 175 -7.46 0.90 -11.48
N PRO A 176 -8.53 0.54 -12.23
CA PRO A 176 -9.08 1.40 -13.28
C PRO A 176 -9.37 2.83 -12.83
N SER A 177 -9.92 3.02 -11.63
CA SER A 177 -10.19 4.35 -11.08
C SER A 177 -8.92 5.18 -10.89
N ALA A 178 -7.84 4.57 -10.42
CA ALA A 178 -6.56 5.24 -10.24
C ALA A 178 -5.86 5.48 -11.58
N ALA A 179 -5.90 4.52 -12.51
CA ALA A 179 -5.32 4.68 -13.83
C ALA A 179 -5.95 5.84 -14.61
N VAL A 180 -7.27 5.96 -14.59
CA VAL A 180 -7.99 7.09 -15.20
C VAL A 180 -7.64 8.42 -14.54
N ALA A 181 -7.55 8.47 -13.21
CA ALA A 181 -7.24 9.69 -12.48
C ALA A 181 -5.77 10.11 -12.58
N PHE A 182 -4.88 9.14 -12.79
CA PHE A 182 -3.45 9.36 -12.96
C PHE A 182 -3.14 9.86 -14.39
N GLY A 183 -3.79 9.30 -15.40
CA GLY A 183 -3.52 9.59 -16.80
C GLY A 183 -2.24 8.92 -17.31
N GLU A 184 -1.59 9.53 -18.27
CA GLU A 184 -0.32 9.04 -18.82
C GLU A 184 0.83 9.32 -17.84
N PRO A 185 1.75 8.34 -17.66
CA PRO A 185 2.89 8.52 -16.77
C PRO A 185 3.90 9.49 -17.41
N GLU A 186 4.26 10.51 -16.64
CA GLU A 186 5.33 11.46 -16.99
C GLU A 186 6.72 10.96 -16.56
N ASP A 187 6.75 9.89 -15.76
CA ASP A 187 7.96 9.31 -15.21
C ASP A 187 7.84 7.78 -15.02
N LEU A 188 8.90 7.17 -14.52
CA LEU A 188 9.02 5.72 -14.33
C LEU A 188 8.41 5.20 -13.02
N THR A 189 7.60 5.98 -12.31
CA THR A 189 6.92 5.50 -11.07
C THR A 189 5.98 4.34 -11.37
N PHE A 190 5.34 4.38 -12.54
CA PHE A 190 4.49 3.30 -13.05
C PHE A 190 4.91 2.95 -14.47
N VAL A 191 4.84 1.66 -14.78
CA VAL A 191 5.17 1.13 -16.11
C VAL A 191 4.04 0.29 -16.66
N PRO A 192 3.80 0.31 -17.99
CA PRO A 192 2.84 -0.59 -18.61
C PRO A 192 3.31 -2.04 -18.45
N TYR A 193 2.45 -2.89 -17.93
CA TYR A 193 2.73 -4.31 -17.72
C TYR A 193 1.49 -5.17 -17.94
N GLU A 194 1.68 -6.37 -18.46
CA GLU A 194 0.63 -7.36 -18.54
C GLU A 194 0.54 -8.12 -17.20
N VAL A 195 -0.32 -7.63 -16.30
CA VAL A 195 -0.43 -8.16 -14.94
C VAL A 195 -1.11 -9.52 -14.94
N PRO A 196 -0.43 -10.58 -14.47
CA PRO A 196 -1.04 -11.89 -14.36
C PRO A 196 -2.15 -11.91 -13.31
N LEU A 197 -3.31 -12.43 -13.70
CA LEU A 197 -4.45 -12.64 -12.83
C LEU A 197 -4.69 -14.15 -12.63
N LYS A 198 -5.43 -14.50 -11.58
CA LYS A 198 -5.86 -15.87 -11.32
C LYS A 198 -6.63 -16.45 -12.51
N ASN A 199 -6.63 -17.80 -12.59
CA ASN A 199 -7.32 -18.56 -13.64
C ASN A 199 -6.78 -18.29 -15.06
N GLY A 200 -5.48 -17.98 -15.18
CA GLY A 200 -4.82 -17.77 -16.48
C GLY A 200 -5.27 -16.51 -17.24
N ARG A 201 -5.97 -15.60 -16.55
CA ARG A 201 -6.31 -14.28 -17.11
C ARG A 201 -5.13 -13.32 -16.96
N SER A 202 -5.16 -12.22 -17.70
CA SER A 202 -4.24 -11.11 -17.52
C SER A 202 -4.97 -9.77 -17.65
N MET A 203 -4.34 -8.73 -17.15
CA MET A 203 -4.77 -7.35 -17.32
C MET A 203 -3.73 -6.66 -18.21
N ALA A 204 -4.04 -6.56 -19.50
CA ALA A 204 -3.16 -5.95 -20.49
C ALA A 204 -3.01 -4.44 -20.25
N ASN A 205 -1.81 -3.91 -20.52
CA ASN A 205 -1.49 -2.48 -20.41
C ASN A 205 -1.84 -1.87 -19.03
N ALA A 206 -1.80 -2.68 -17.98
CA ALA A 206 -2.00 -2.19 -16.64
C ALA A 206 -0.80 -1.36 -16.17
N MET A 207 -1.04 -0.30 -15.43
CA MET A 207 0.02 0.53 -14.86
C MET A 207 0.54 -0.12 -13.58
N ALA A 208 1.63 -0.86 -13.68
CA ALA A 208 2.29 -1.49 -12.54
C ALA A 208 3.23 -0.53 -11.82
N VAL A 209 3.31 -0.63 -10.50
CA VAL A 209 4.28 0.12 -9.68
C VAL A 209 5.68 -0.35 -10.05
N ASN A 210 6.50 0.58 -10.57
CA ASN A 210 7.90 0.31 -10.87
C ASN A 210 8.75 0.40 -9.60
N TRP A 211 8.74 -0.66 -8.82
CA TRP A 211 9.54 -0.72 -7.60
C TRP A 211 11.05 -0.78 -7.88
N LEU A 212 11.47 -1.03 -9.12
CA LEU A 212 12.88 -1.03 -9.55
C LEU A 212 13.45 0.38 -9.69
N HIS A 213 12.64 1.36 -10.06
CA HIS A 213 13.08 2.75 -10.27
C HIS A 213 13.77 3.36 -9.04
N TYR A 214 13.40 2.93 -7.84
CA TYR A 214 13.99 3.39 -6.57
C TYR A 214 15.03 2.44 -5.99
N MET A 215 15.32 1.33 -6.68
CA MET A 215 16.19 0.26 -6.23
C MET A 215 17.27 0.02 -7.29
N GLY A 216 18.52 -0.08 -6.87
CA GLY A 216 19.50 -0.71 -7.75
C GLY A 216 19.04 -2.13 -8.07
N ALA A 217 18.96 -2.49 -9.36
CA ALA A 217 18.51 -3.82 -9.80
C ALA A 217 19.27 -4.99 -9.15
N GLN A 218 20.48 -4.73 -8.68
CA GLN A 218 21.38 -5.70 -8.03
C GLN A 218 20.94 -6.15 -6.63
N ASP A 219 19.99 -5.46 -6.01
CA ASP A 219 19.60 -5.72 -4.61
C ASP A 219 18.43 -6.71 -4.47
N ALA A 220 17.80 -7.13 -5.54
CA ALA A 220 16.69 -8.09 -5.49
C ALA A 220 17.19 -9.52 -5.29
N ARG A 221 16.88 -10.12 -4.15
CA ARG A 221 17.37 -11.45 -3.75
C ARG A 221 16.41 -12.58 -4.16
N PHE A 222 16.13 -12.69 -5.46
CA PHE A 222 15.24 -13.76 -5.96
C PHE A 222 15.78 -15.17 -5.73
N ASP A 223 17.11 -15.33 -5.65
CA ASP A 223 17.79 -16.57 -5.31
C ASP A 223 17.50 -17.08 -3.89
N ARG A 224 17.04 -16.17 -3.02
CA ARG A 224 16.73 -16.46 -1.61
C ARG A 224 15.23 -16.53 -1.30
N LEU A 225 14.39 -16.48 -2.33
CA LEU A 225 12.95 -16.66 -2.12
C LEU A 225 12.67 -18.00 -1.43
N PRO A 226 11.82 -18.00 -0.39
CA PRO A 226 11.54 -19.21 0.35
C PRO A 226 10.86 -20.25 -0.53
N GLN A 227 11.33 -21.50 -0.45
CA GLN A 227 10.64 -22.61 -1.09
C GLN A 227 9.27 -22.81 -0.41
N PRO A 228 8.24 -23.19 -1.19
CA PRO A 228 6.94 -23.53 -0.62
C PRO A 228 7.06 -24.62 0.43
N SER A 229 6.29 -24.50 1.52
CA SER A 229 6.30 -25.51 2.58
C SER A 229 5.95 -26.90 2.05
N ALA A 230 6.57 -27.91 2.66
CA ALA A 230 6.24 -29.32 2.39
C ALA A 230 4.80 -29.65 2.81
N ASP A 231 4.25 -28.92 3.78
CA ASP A 231 2.89 -29.12 4.30
C ASP A 231 1.79 -28.59 3.39
N LEU A 232 2.16 -27.80 2.38
CA LEU A 232 1.22 -27.30 1.38
C LEU A 232 0.85 -28.42 0.38
N SER A 233 -0.39 -28.38 -0.08
CA SER A 233 -0.82 -29.20 -1.21
C SER A 233 -0.01 -28.91 -2.47
N GLN A 234 0.00 -29.81 -3.44
CA GLN A 234 0.70 -29.62 -4.70
C GLN A 234 0.17 -28.37 -5.45
N GLU A 235 -1.12 -28.10 -5.39
CA GLU A 235 -1.75 -26.96 -6.01
C GLU A 235 -1.28 -25.64 -5.35
N GLU A 236 -1.27 -25.58 -4.02
CA GLU A 236 -0.80 -24.41 -3.27
C GLU A 236 0.68 -24.13 -3.55
N ARG A 237 1.53 -25.16 -3.59
CA ARG A 237 2.95 -25.00 -3.94
C ARG A 237 3.11 -24.43 -5.34
N THR A 238 2.36 -24.97 -6.29
CA THR A 238 2.37 -24.48 -7.69
C THR A 238 1.95 -23.02 -7.76
N ALA A 239 0.93 -22.62 -7.01
CA ALA A 239 0.47 -21.21 -6.95
C ALA A 239 1.53 -20.27 -6.33
N VAL A 240 2.26 -20.72 -5.30
CA VAL A 240 3.38 -19.94 -4.73
C VAL A 240 4.48 -19.74 -5.75
N LEU A 241 4.95 -20.84 -6.39
CA LEU A 241 6.01 -20.77 -7.39
C LEU A 241 5.63 -19.90 -8.58
N ARG A 242 4.38 -19.96 -9.04
CA ARG A 242 3.88 -19.13 -10.14
C ARG A 242 3.95 -17.63 -9.80
N LYS A 243 3.57 -17.24 -8.58
CA LYS A 243 3.69 -15.84 -8.13
C LYS A 243 5.14 -15.36 -8.12
N GLN A 244 6.06 -16.22 -7.67
CA GLN A 244 7.49 -15.92 -7.67
C GLN A 244 8.03 -15.76 -9.10
N GLN A 245 7.65 -16.67 -10.01
CA GLN A 245 8.03 -16.61 -11.43
C GLN A 245 7.49 -15.35 -12.12
N ASN A 246 6.22 -15.02 -11.88
CA ASN A 246 5.60 -13.82 -12.46
C ASN A 246 6.27 -12.53 -11.95
N MET A 247 6.66 -12.48 -10.67
CA MET A 247 7.41 -11.34 -10.14
C MET A 247 8.82 -11.25 -10.75
N ARG A 248 9.47 -12.38 -10.96
CA ARG A 248 10.77 -12.43 -11.63
C ARG A 248 10.66 -11.98 -13.08
N ALA A 249 9.61 -12.36 -13.81
CA ALA A 249 9.35 -11.89 -15.17
C ALA A 249 9.23 -10.36 -15.24
N PHE A 250 8.54 -9.74 -14.31
CA PHE A 250 8.49 -8.29 -14.19
C PHE A 250 9.90 -7.70 -13.96
N TYR A 251 10.66 -8.26 -13.03
CA TYR A 251 12.03 -7.82 -12.77
C TYR A 251 12.89 -7.91 -14.03
N ASP A 252 12.88 -9.05 -14.71
CA ASP A 252 13.70 -9.27 -15.90
C ASP A 252 13.33 -8.33 -17.07
N GLN A 253 12.06 -7.92 -17.15
CA GLN A 253 11.57 -6.99 -18.16
C GLN A 253 12.04 -5.54 -17.90
N PHE A 254 12.16 -5.13 -16.63
CA PHE A 254 12.33 -3.71 -16.27
C PHE A 254 13.64 -3.39 -15.54
N LYS A 255 14.48 -4.38 -15.23
CA LYS A 255 15.73 -4.18 -14.45
C LYS A 255 16.75 -3.26 -15.12
N ASP A 256 16.69 -3.14 -16.45
CA ASP A 256 17.62 -2.35 -17.25
C ASP A 256 17.02 -0.98 -17.68
N LEU A 257 15.85 -0.61 -17.15
CA LEU A 257 15.32 0.74 -17.32
C LEU A 257 16.22 1.76 -16.60
N PRO A 258 16.41 2.95 -17.19
CA PRO A 258 17.25 4.01 -16.63
C PRO A 258 16.76 4.54 -15.30
#